data_b396949980393dc72d9768097971baac
#
_entry.id   b396949980393dc72d9768097971baac
#
_cell.length_a   1.000
_cell.length_b   1.000
_cell.length_c   1.000
_cell.angle_alpha   90.00
_cell.angle_beta   90.00
_cell.angle_gamma   90.00
#
_symmetry.space_group_name_H-M   'P 1'
#
loop_
_entity.id
_entity.type
_entity.pdbx_description
1 polymer ?
#
loop_
_entity_poly.entity_id
_entity_poly.type
_entity_poly.pdbx_seq_one_letter_code
_entity_poly.pdbx_strand_id
1 'polypeptide(L)'
;VTEHKLPRAYVAFLDEIFKGSSAILNTNLRIMNERIFNNVDDNPKVPLISMFGASNEVPAGDELSALWDRLHFRHKVSALRESSNFVKMLSTPIPENPTPVVSLEDIAAANVLVQQVRVTDDVFEALRDLRSDLMKASIEPSERRWVDAVAIIRAEAFFNGRDVADTEDTRPLMHVLWNREDDMREVRKQVL
;
A
#
# COMPACT_ATOMS: atom_id res chain seq x y z
N VAL A 1 -24.22 10.42 -12.14
CA VAL A 1 -23.94 8.99 -12.29
C VAL A 1 -22.69 8.55 -11.49
N THR A 2 -21.82 9.47 -11.07
CA THR A 2 -20.55 9.17 -10.37
C THR A 2 -20.61 9.37 -8.85
N GLU A 3 -21.76 9.78 -8.29
CA GLU A 3 -21.96 9.95 -6.86
C GLU A 3 -21.81 8.57 -6.17
N HIS A 4 -21.10 8.51 -5.05
CA HIS A 4 -20.70 7.29 -4.34
C HIS A 4 -19.89 6.28 -5.18
N LYS A 5 -19.21 6.74 -6.26
CA LYS A 5 -18.31 5.94 -7.09
C LYS A 5 -16.87 6.40 -6.92
N LEU A 6 -15.94 5.55 -7.36
CA LEU A 6 -14.50 5.78 -7.29
C LEU A 6 -14.05 7.21 -7.69
N PRO A 7 -14.60 7.85 -8.75
CA PRO A 7 -14.18 9.21 -9.13
C PRO A 7 -14.43 10.31 -8.09
N ARG A 8 -15.23 10.06 -7.07
CA ARG A 8 -15.54 11.01 -5.97
C ARG A 8 -15.12 10.48 -4.60
N ALA A 9 -14.45 9.34 -4.52
CA ALA A 9 -14.05 8.73 -3.28
C ALA A 9 -12.74 9.32 -2.75
N TYR A 10 -12.68 9.60 -1.45
CA TYR A 10 -11.44 9.88 -0.72
C TYR A 10 -10.70 8.58 -0.36
N VAL A 11 -11.45 7.56 0.00
CA VAL A 11 -10.93 6.21 0.26
C VAL A 11 -11.74 5.24 -0.58
N ALA A 12 -11.07 4.34 -1.27
CA ALA A 12 -11.70 3.34 -2.12
C ALA A 12 -11.31 1.92 -1.68
N PHE A 13 -12.27 1.01 -1.71
CA PHE A 13 -12.04 -0.42 -1.59
C PHE A 13 -12.51 -1.11 -2.88
N LEU A 14 -11.62 -1.86 -3.51
CA LEU A 14 -11.88 -2.61 -4.74
C LEU A 14 -11.75 -4.10 -4.45
N ASP A 15 -12.87 -4.79 -4.47
CA ASP A 15 -12.89 -6.25 -4.42
C ASP A 15 -12.56 -6.83 -5.80
N GLU A 16 -11.86 -7.97 -5.79
CA GLU A 16 -11.41 -8.66 -7.03
C GLU A 16 -10.66 -7.72 -7.99
N ILE A 17 -9.75 -6.88 -7.43
CA ILE A 17 -9.12 -5.75 -8.13
C ILE A 17 -8.44 -6.15 -9.45
N PHE A 18 -8.03 -7.42 -9.62
CA PHE A 18 -7.36 -7.92 -10.82
C PHE A 18 -8.29 -8.56 -11.84
N LYS A 19 -9.60 -8.71 -11.54
CA LYS A 19 -10.59 -9.32 -12.45
C LYS A 19 -11.31 -8.31 -13.35
N GLY A 20 -10.93 -7.04 -13.31
CA GLY A 20 -11.51 -6.02 -14.19
C GLY A 20 -11.10 -6.21 -15.65
N SER A 21 -11.90 -5.68 -16.60
CA SER A 21 -11.47 -5.56 -17.99
C SER A 21 -10.26 -4.62 -18.10
N SER A 22 -9.44 -4.74 -19.15
CA SER A 22 -8.29 -3.86 -19.39
C SER A 22 -8.66 -2.37 -19.35
N ALA A 23 -9.86 -2.00 -19.80
CA ALA A 23 -10.35 -0.62 -19.72
C ALA A 23 -10.55 -0.15 -18.26
N ILE A 24 -11.10 -1.00 -17.39
CA ILE A 24 -11.28 -0.70 -15.96
C ILE A 24 -9.93 -0.61 -15.27
N LEU A 25 -9.04 -1.56 -15.55
CA LEU A 25 -7.70 -1.59 -14.97
C LEU A 25 -6.89 -0.35 -15.34
N ASN A 26 -6.92 0.08 -16.61
CA ASN A 26 -6.28 1.30 -17.08
C ASN A 26 -6.88 2.57 -16.44
N THR A 27 -8.20 2.60 -16.24
CA THR A 27 -8.86 3.69 -15.52
C THR A 27 -8.39 3.77 -14.07
N ASN A 28 -8.31 2.64 -13.38
CA ASN A 28 -7.79 2.57 -12.00
C ASN A 28 -6.34 3.02 -11.95
N LEU A 29 -5.49 2.59 -12.88
CA LEU A 29 -4.09 3.02 -12.98
C LEU A 29 -3.98 4.54 -13.11
N ARG A 30 -4.81 5.17 -13.95
CA ARG A 30 -4.79 6.61 -14.13
C ARG A 30 -5.26 7.35 -12.88
N ILE A 31 -6.29 6.86 -12.22
CA ILE A 31 -6.76 7.42 -10.94
C ILE A 31 -5.66 7.32 -9.88
N MET A 32 -4.98 6.19 -9.79
CA MET A 32 -3.91 5.98 -8.80
C MET A 32 -2.71 6.91 -9.06
N ASN A 33 -2.35 7.14 -10.32
CA ASN A 33 -1.18 7.93 -10.69
C ASN A 33 -1.45 9.43 -10.73
N GLU A 34 -2.47 9.79 -11.49
CA GLU A 34 -2.71 11.18 -11.90
C GLU A 34 -3.82 11.83 -11.09
N ARG A 35 -4.59 11.03 -10.33
CA ARG A 35 -5.80 11.50 -9.66
C ARG A 35 -6.81 12.09 -10.66
N ILE A 36 -6.89 11.50 -11.86
CA ILE A 36 -7.78 11.92 -12.93
C ILE A 36 -8.67 10.75 -13.35
N PHE A 37 -9.96 11.03 -13.51
CA PHE A 37 -10.91 10.09 -14.10
C PHE A 37 -11.22 10.49 -15.54
N ASN A 38 -11.07 9.54 -16.47
CA ASN A 38 -11.43 9.76 -17.87
C ASN A 38 -12.94 9.70 -18.05
N ASN A 39 -13.54 10.80 -18.44
CA ASN A 39 -14.91 10.85 -18.91
C ASN A 39 -14.92 11.44 -20.33
N VAL A 40 -15.98 11.16 -21.09
CA VAL A 40 -16.08 11.57 -22.52
C VAL A 40 -15.96 13.08 -22.68
N ASP A 41 -16.54 13.84 -21.75
CA ASP A 41 -16.67 15.31 -21.87
C ASP A 41 -15.76 16.07 -20.90
N ASP A 42 -15.16 15.39 -19.90
CA ASP A 42 -14.40 16.04 -18.84
C ASP A 42 -13.43 15.05 -18.19
N ASN A 43 -12.31 15.55 -17.68
CA ASN A 43 -11.32 14.78 -16.94
C ASN A 43 -11.24 15.28 -15.49
N PRO A 44 -12.26 15.03 -14.66
CA PRO A 44 -12.29 15.55 -13.31
C PRO A 44 -11.17 14.98 -12.44
N LYS A 45 -10.64 15.83 -11.55
CA LYS A 45 -9.73 15.38 -10.50
C LYS A 45 -10.47 14.51 -9.50
N VAL A 46 -9.82 13.41 -9.11
CA VAL A 46 -10.32 12.48 -8.11
C VAL A 46 -9.67 12.78 -6.76
N PRO A 47 -10.43 13.00 -5.68
CA PRO A 47 -9.88 13.35 -4.37
C PRO A 47 -9.29 12.15 -3.61
N LEU A 48 -8.89 11.10 -4.30
CA LEU A 48 -8.45 9.85 -3.72
C LEU A 48 -7.20 10.03 -2.86
N ILE A 49 -7.30 9.67 -1.59
CA ILE A 49 -6.20 9.62 -0.63
C ILE A 49 -5.61 8.21 -0.60
N SER A 50 -6.46 7.18 -0.43
CA SER A 50 -6.02 5.79 -0.30
C SER A 50 -6.93 4.84 -1.05
N MET A 51 -6.32 3.76 -1.59
CA MET A 51 -7.03 2.68 -2.26
C MET A 51 -6.62 1.35 -1.63
N PHE A 52 -7.62 0.55 -1.28
CA PHE A 52 -7.46 -0.82 -0.82
C PHE A 52 -7.97 -1.77 -1.90
N GLY A 53 -7.22 -2.82 -2.17
CA GLY A 53 -7.61 -3.87 -3.09
C GLY A 53 -7.65 -5.21 -2.39
N ALA A 54 -8.64 -6.03 -2.68
CA ALA A 54 -8.68 -7.44 -2.31
C ALA A 54 -8.65 -8.30 -3.57
N SER A 55 -7.99 -9.46 -3.49
CA SER A 55 -7.99 -10.45 -4.57
C SER A 55 -7.65 -11.83 -4.02
N ASN A 56 -8.23 -12.85 -4.62
CA ASN A 56 -7.88 -14.24 -4.37
C ASN A 56 -6.67 -14.72 -5.20
N GLU A 57 -6.19 -13.88 -6.11
CA GLU A 57 -5.14 -14.20 -7.07
C GLU A 57 -4.04 -13.16 -7.02
N VAL A 58 -2.78 -13.60 -7.14
CA VAL A 58 -1.65 -12.71 -7.43
C VAL A 58 -1.62 -12.50 -8.95
N PRO A 59 -1.49 -11.26 -9.43
CA PRO A 59 -1.51 -11.00 -10.86
C PRO A 59 -0.41 -11.73 -11.60
N ALA A 60 -0.78 -12.38 -12.68
CA ALA A 60 0.14 -12.96 -13.65
C ALA A 60 0.00 -12.22 -14.98
N GLY A 61 1.14 -11.79 -15.54
CA GLY A 61 1.20 -11.08 -16.82
C GLY A 61 1.44 -9.59 -16.73
N ASP A 62 1.92 -9.01 -17.83
CA ASP A 62 2.45 -7.64 -17.88
C ASP A 62 1.39 -6.56 -17.66
N GLU A 63 0.14 -6.79 -18.11
CA GLU A 63 -0.95 -5.82 -17.97
C GLU A 63 -1.28 -5.54 -16.49
N LEU A 64 -1.20 -6.56 -15.66
CA LEU A 64 -1.50 -6.45 -14.23
C LEU A 64 -0.29 -6.04 -13.40
N SER A 65 0.92 -6.24 -13.91
CA SER A 65 2.16 -5.88 -13.21
C SER A 65 2.22 -4.40 -12.87
N ALA A 66 1.72 -3.54 -13.76
CA ALA A 66 1.67 -2.10 -13.56
C ALA A 66 0.73 -1.69 -12.42
N LEU A 67 -0.41 -2.37 -12.26
CA LEU A 67 -1.32 -2.14 -11.13
C LEU A 67 -0.74 -2.71 -9.83
N TRP A 68 -0.15 -3.89 -9.91
CA TRP A 68 0.52 -4.55 -8.79
C TRP A 68 1.65 -3.69 -8.22
N ASP A 69 2.43 -3.06 -9.07
CA ASP A 69 3.54 -2.20 -8.66
C ASP A 69 3.10 -0.93 -7.92
N ARG A 70 1.85 -0.51 -8.08
CA ARG A 70 1.26 0.66 -7.41
C ARG A 70 0.56 0.36 -6.09
N LEU A 71 0.35 -0.91 -5.80
CA LEU A 71 -0.13 -1.38 -4.51
C LEU A 71 1.09 -1.57 -3.60
N HIS A 72 1.40 -0.54 -2.80
CA HIS A 72 2.63 -0.51 -2.01
C HIS A 72 2.63 -1.59 -0.93
N PHE A 73 1.61 -1.59 -0.06
CA PHE A 73 1.48 -2.60 0.98
C PHE A 73 0.74 -3.83 0.47
N ARG A 74 1.31 -5.00 0.73
CA ARG A 74 0.75 -6.28 0.32
C ARG A 74 0.73 -7.22 1.49
N HIS A 75 -0.44 -7.79 1.75
CA HIS A 75 -0.64 -8.75 2.81
C HIS A 75 -1.30 -10.01 2.27
N LYS A 76 -0.72 -11.16 2.60
CA LYS A 76 -1.38 -12.44 2.39
C LYS A 76 -2.25 -12.76 3.60
N VAL A 77 -3.55 -12.84 3.38
CA VAL A 77 -4.51 -13.26 4.39
C VAL A 77 -4.71 -14.77 4.28
N SER A 78 -4.31 -15.50 5.31
CA SER A 78 -4.47 -16.96 5.38
C SER A 78 -5.70 -17.32 6.19
N ALA A 79 -6.21 -18.55 5.99
CA ALA A 79 -7.28 -19.09 6.83
C ALA A 79 -6.85 -19.13 8.32
N LEU A 80 -7.81 -18.94 9.21
CA LEU A 80 -7.59 -19.01 10.65
C LEU A 80 -7.16 -20.42 11.03
N ARG A 81 -5.98 -20.55 11.63
CA ARG A 81 -5.43 -21.85 12.08
C ARG A 81 -5.86 -22.19 13.49
N GLU A 82 -6.00 -21.18 14.35
CA GLU A 82 -6.37 -21.35 15.74
C GLU A 82 -7.89 -21.50 15.92
N SER A 83 -8.35 -22.60 16.50
CA SER A 83 -9.77 -22.84 16.73
C SER A 83 -10.43 -21.77 17.59
N SER A 84 -9.72 -21.20 18.57
CA SER A 84 -10.19 -20.10 19.39
C SER A 84 -10.48 -18.84 18.59
N ASN A 85 -9.62 -18.50 17.63
CA ASN A 85 -9.82 -17.35 16.73
C ASN A 85 -10.98 -17.61 15.76
N PHE A 86 -11.17 -18.85 15.31
CA PHE A 86 -12.32 -19.23 14.49
C PHE A 86 -13.64 -19.05 15.27
N VAL A 87 -13.72 -19.55 16.51
CA VAL A 87 -14.90 -19.36 17.36
C VAL A 87 -15.15 -17.88 17.64
N LYS A 88 -14.09 -17.11 17.92
CA LYS A 88 -14.20 -15.66 18.14
C LYS A 88 -14.76 -14.96 16.90
N MET A 89 -14.29 -15.31 15.70
CA MET A 89 -14.82 -14.75 14.44
C MET A 89 -16.32 -15.00 14.30
N LEU A 90 -16.79 -16.22 14.61
CA LEU A 90 -18.21 -16.57 14.52
C LEU A 90 -19.07 -15.83 15.57
N SER A 91 -18.52 -15.53 16.73
CA SER A 91 -19.24 -14.92 17.87
C SER A 91 -19.11 -13.40 17.93
N THR A 92 -18.23 -12.79 17.13
CA THR A 92 -18.04 -11.33 17.16
C THR A 92 -19.08 -10.66 16.26
N PRO A 93 -19.95 -9.80 16.82
CA PRO A 93 -20.92 -9.06 16.01
C PRO A 93 -20.19 -8.07 15.09
N ILE A 94 -20.68 -7.93 13.87
CA ILE A 94 -20.21 -6.90 12.95
C ILE A 94 -20.78 -5.56 13.43
N PRO A 95 -19.95 -4.54 13.74
CA PRO A 95 -20.46 -3.24 14.14
C PRO A 95 -21.17 -2.57 12.96
N GLU A 96 -22.40 -2.13 13.17
CA GLU A 96 -23.24 -1.53 12.13
C GLU A 96 -22.71 -0.16 11.69
N ASN A 97 -22.17 0.64 12.59
CA ASN A 97 -21.66 1.98 12.32
C ASN A 97 -20.40 2.26 13.17
N PRO A 98 -19.20 2.12 12.61
CA PRO A 98 -18.00 2.51 13.34
C PRO A 98 -18.00 4.03 13.57
N THR A 99 -17.66 4.43 14.78
CA THR A 99 -17.48 5.85 15.09
C THR A 99 -16.22 6.37 14.41
N PRO A 100 -16.29 7.45 13.61
CA PRO A 100 -15.09 8.05 13.02
C PRO A 100 -14.13 8.53 14.11
N VAL A 101 -12.85 8.21 13.98
CA VAL A 101 -11.80 8.57 14.96
C VAL A 101 -10.86 9.62 14.38
N VAL A 102 -10.77 9.70 13.06
CA VAL A 102 -9.85 10.58 12.33
C VAL A 102 -10.62 11.32 11.23
N SER A 103 -10.41 12.63 11.12
CA SER A 103 -10.98 13.46 10.06
C SER A 103 -10.08 13.51 8.82
N LEU A 104 -10.61 14.01 7.69
CA LEU A 104 -9.80 14.26 6.49
C LEU A 104 -8.76 15.36 6.73
N GLU A 105 -9.09 16.33 7.55
CA GLU A 105 -8.20 17.42 7.98
C GLU A 105 -7.03 16.88 8.80
N ASP A 106 -7.28 15.92 9.71
CA ASP A 106 -6.22 15.27 10.49
C ASP A 106 -5.26 14.50 9.58
N ILE A 107 -5.78 13.78 8.57
CA ILE A 107 -4.95 13.06 7.59
C ILE A 107 -4.10 14.05 6.78
N ALA A 108 -4.67 15.17 6.36
CA ALA A 108 -3.95 16.19 5.60
C ALA A 108 -2.84 16.83 6.45
N ALA A 109 -3.13 17.15 7.71
CA ALA A 109 -2.15 17.68 8.66
C ALA A 109 -1.02 16.67 8.93
N ALA A 110 -1.36 15.41 9.17
CA ALA A 110 -0.38 14.34 9.36
C ALA A 110 0.55 14.19 8.16
N ASN A 111 0.01 14.23 6.92
CA ASN A 111 0.83 14.17 5.71
C ASN A 111 1.86 15.29 5.61
N VAL A 112 1.52 16.51 6.04
CA VAL A 112 2.48 17.63 6.08
C VAL A 112 3.59 17.34 7.08
N LEU A 113 3.26 16.82 8.26
CA LEU A 113 4.25 16.50 9.30
C LEU A 113 5.14 15.33 8.87
N VAL A 114 4.59 14.29 8.27
CA VAL A 114 5.36 13.16 7.72
C VAL A 114 6.42 13.62 6.73
N GLN A 115 6.10 14.57 5.87
CA GLN A 115 7.07 15.09 4.90
C GLN A 115 8.23 15.85 5.56
N GLN A 116 8.04 16.37 6.78
CA GLN A 116 9.08 17.07 7.56
C GLN A 116 10.00 16.12 8.32
N VAL A 117 9.63 14.84 8.48
CA VAL A 117 10.47 13.83 9.11
C VAL A 117 11.79 13.70 8.34
N ARG A 118 12.90 13.90 9.04
CA ARG A 118 14.23 13.77 8.48
C ARG A 118 14.65 12.31 8.42
N VAL A 119 15.24 11.89 7.32
CA VAL A 119 15.81 10.54 7.16
C VAL A 119 17.32 10.64 7.34
N THR A 120 17.93 9.79 8.16
CA THR A 120 19.38 9.78 8.42
C THR A 120 20.15 9.08 7.31
N ASP A 121 21.45 9.34 7.21
CA ASP A 121 22.33 8.69 6.22
C ASP A 121 22.39 7.17 6.46
N ASP A 122 22.35 6.72 7.74
CA ASP A 122 22.33 5.31 8.10
C ASP A 122 21.14 4.56 7.48
N VAL A 123 19.97 5.21 7.36
CA VAL A 123 18.81 4.63 6.67
C VAL A 123 19.08 4.45 5.18
N PHE A 124 19.71 5.43 4.52
CA PHE A 124 20.05 5.30 3.09
C PHE A 124 21.11 4.23 2.87
N GLU A 125 22.07 4.07 3.76
CA GLU A 125 23.03 2.98 3.74
C GLU A 125 22.33 1.63 3.91
N ALA A 126 21.44 1.50 4.89
CA ALA A 126 20.65 0.28 5.10
C ALA A 126 19.78 -0.07 3.87
N LEU A 127 19.16 0.91 3.23
CA LEU A 127 18.40 0.68 1.99
C LEU A 127 19.29 0.23 0.82
N ARG A 128 20.48 0.80 0.69
CA ARG A 128 21.46 0.36 -0.32
C ARG A 128 21.87 -1.09 -0.10
N ASP A 129 22.16 -1.46 1.13
CA ASP A 129 22.61 -2.80 1.48
C ASP A 129 21.46 -3.81 1.31
N LEU A 130 20.25 -3.47 1.78
CA LEU A 130 19.03 -4.25 1.55
C LEU A 130 18.78 -4.49 0.06
N ARG A 131 18.92 -3.45 -0.79
CA ARG A 131 18.77 -3.58 -2.24
C ARG A 131 19.78 -4.58 -2.81
N SER A 132 21.05 -4.48 -2.37
CA SER A 132 22.10 -5.41 -2.81
C SER A 132 21.79 -6.84 -2.43
N ASP A 133 21.28 -7.09 -1.20
CA ASP A 133 20.99 -8.43 -0.72
C ASP A 133 19.74 -9.03 -1.38
N LEU A 134 18.71 -8.23 -1.65
CA LEU A 134 17.57 -8.66 -2.44
C LEU A 134 17.94 -9.00 -3.88
N MET A 135 18.83 -8.22 -4.52
CA MET A 135 19.33 -8.53 -5.87
C MET A 135 20.10 -9.86 -5.90
N LYS A 136 20.91 -10.17 -4.89
CA LYS A 136 21.59 -11.49 -4.76
C LYS A 136 20.60 -12.65 -4.66
N ALA A 137 19.42 -12.37 -4.07
CA ALA A 137 18.32 -13.33 -3.99
C ALA A 137 17.40 -13.33 -5.23
N SER A 138 17.78 -12.62 -6.30
CA SER A 138 16.98 -12.46 -7.53
C SER A 138 15.59 -11.83 -7.27
N ILE A 139 15.51 -10.93 -6.27
CA ILE A 139 14.34 -10.14 -5.95
C ILE A 139 14.63 -8.69 -6.32
N GLU A 140 13.93 -8.18 -7.32
CA GLU A 140 14.15 -6.85 -7.87
C GLU A 140 12.86 -6.01 -7.78
N PRO A 141 12.63 -5.30 -6.67
CA PRO A 141 11.57 -4.31 -6.57
C PRO A 141 11.82 -3.17 -7.56
N SER A 142 10.74 -2.58 -8.11
CA SER A 142 10.89 -1.44 -9.01
C SER A 142 11.52 -0.23 -8.31
N GLU A 143 12.20 0.63 -9.09
CA GLU A 143 12.77 1.89 -8.56
C GLU A 143 11.71 2.79 -7.90
N ARG A 144 10.47 2.74 -8.41
CA ARG A 144 9.34 3.44 -7.77
C ARG A 144 9.15 3.00 -6.33
N ARG A 145 9.17 1.69 -6.04
CA ARG A 145 8.98 1.19 -4.66
C ARG A 145 10.08 1.63 -3.73
N TRP A 146 11.31 1.78 -4.22
CA TRP A 146 12.40 2.32 -3.42
C TRP A 146 12.19 3.80 -3.09
N VAL A 147 11.65 4.59 -4.04
CA VAL A 147 11.27 5.98 -3.76
C VAL A 147 10.14 6.05 -2.74
N ASP A 148 9.11 5.23 -2.92
CA ASP A 148 7.96 5.18 -2.01
C ASP A 148 8.34 4.62 -0.62
N ALA A 149 9.35 3.73 -0.54
CA ALA A 149 9.89 3.23 0.72
C ALA A 149 10.36 4.36 1.65
N VAL A 150 10.96 5.41 1.13
CA VAL A 150 11.40 6.57 1.92
C VAL A 150 10.21 7.28 2.57
N ALA A 151 9.10 7.43 1.84
CA ALA A 151 7.87 8.02 2.39
C ALA A 151 7.24 7.12 3.48
N ILE A 152 7.30 5.80 3.30
CA ILE A 152 6.81 4.81 4.28
C ILE A 152 7.65 4.86 5.56
N ILE A 153 8.98 4.93 5.45
CA ILE A 153 9.90 5.05 6.59
C ILE A 153 9.62 6.34 7.37
N ARG A 154 9.40 7.47 6.69
CA ARG A 154 9.00 8.72 7.36
C ARG A 154 7.68 8.58 8.10
N ALA A 155 6.70 7.93 7.49
CA ALA A 155 5.40 7.70 8.12
C ALA A 155 5.54 6.80 9.36
N GLU A 156 6.37 5.76 9.31
CA GLU A 156 6.63 4.87 10.44
C GLU A 156 7.24 5.64 11.62
N ALA A 157 8.29 6.44 11.37
CA ALA A 157 8.89 7.30 12.40
C ALA A 157 7.85 8.27 13.01
N PHE A 158 7.03 8.91 12.17
CA PHE A 158 5.97 9.80 12.62
C PHE A 158 4.94 9.09 13.50
N PHE A 159 4.47 7.90 13.12
CA PHE A 159 3.55 7.11 13.94
C PHE A 159 4.16 6.67 15.28
N ASN A 160 5.47 6.52 15.32
CA ASN A 160 6.21 6.27 16.55
C ASN A 160 6.56 7.56 17.34
N GLY A 161 6.00 8.72 16.94
CA GLY A 161 6.16 10.00 17.62
C GLY A 161 7.54 10.65 17.42
N ARG A 162 8.24 10.34 16.32
CA ARG A 162 9.59 10.83 16.02
C ARG A 162 9.60 11.74 14.79
N ASP A 163 10.45 12.74 14.82
CA ASP A 163 10.73 13.67 13.72
C ASP A 163 12.00 13.30 12.93
N VAL A 164 12.67 12.21 13.34
CA VAL A 164 13.83 11.63 12.69
C VAL A 164 13.60 10.14 12.54
N ALA A 165 13.70 9.65 11.31
CA ALA A 165 13.64 8.24 11.00
C ALA A 165 14.99 7.57 11.17
N ASP A 166 14.99 6.34 11.70
CA ASP A 166 16.15 5.48 11.86
C ASP A 166 15.96 4.13 11.14
N THR A 167 16.93 3.23 11.26
CA THR A 167 16.92 1.94 10.58
C THR A 167 15.79 1.01 11.04
N GLU A 168 15.23 1.19 12.25
CA GLU A 168 14.11 0.37 12.72
C GLU A 168 12.82 0.68 11.94
N ASP A 169 12.70 1.89 11.37
CA ASP A 169 11.55 2.32 10.58
C ASP A 169 11.50 1.67 9.19
N THR A 170 12.51 0.88 8.83
CA THR A 170 12.50 0.07 7.61
C THR A 170 11.61 -1.17 7.71
N ARG A 171 11.17 -1.58 8.91
CA ARG A 171 10.39 -2.80 9.14
C ARG A 171 9.14 -2.94 8.26
N PRO A 172 8.34 -1.90 7.98
CA PRO A 172 7.18 -2.01 7.09
C PRO A 172 7.53 -2.46 5.67
N LEU A 173 8.79 -2.28 5.23
CA LEU A 173 9.24 -2.66 3.88
C LEU A 173 9.14 -4.17 3.62
N MET A 174 9.06 -5.00 4.65
CA MET A 174 8.78 -6.44 4.49
C MET A 174 7.42 -6.71 3.82
N HIS A 175 6.51 -5.74 3.81
CA HIS A 175 5.21 -5.81 3.15
C HIS A 175 5.19 -5.07 1.81
N VAL A 176 6.30 -4.46 1.40
CA VAL A 176 6.40 -3.58 0.23
C VAL A 176 7.27 -4.17 -0.87
N LEU A 177 8.42 -4.75 -0.51
CA LEU A 177 9.50 -5.05 -1.46
C LEU A 177 9.39 -6.41 -2.16
N TRP A 178 8.46 -7.27 -1.80
CA TRP A 178 8.29 -8.55 -2.49
C TRP A 178 7.43 -8.42 -3.75
N ASN A 179 7.73 -9.22 -4.78
CA ASN A 179 6.99 -9.27 -6.03
C ASN A 179 6.06 -10.47 -6.11
N ARG A 180 6.55 -11.63 -5.70
CA ARG A 180 5.85 -12.91 -5.70
C ARG A 180 5.68 -13.39 -4.28
N GLU A 181 4.71 -14.23 -4.05
CA GLU A 181 4.46 -14.81 -2.73
C GLU A 181 5.70 -15.53 -2.17
N ASP A 182 6.43 -16.22 -3.02
CA ASP A 182 7.67 -16.94 -2.65
C ASP A 182 8.77 -16.01 -2.14
N ASP A 183 8.78 -14.75 -2.59
CA ASP A 183 9.77 -13.75 -2.17
C ASP A 183 9.55 -13.27 -0.74
N MET A 184 8.32 -13.40 -0.20
CA MET A 184 7.93 -12.82 1.10
C MET A 184 8.84 -13.25 2.25
N ARG A 185 9.23 -14.53 2.28
CA ARG A 185 10.07 -15.07 3.36
C ARG A 185 11.45 -14.45 3.33
N GLU A 186 12.05 -14.34 2.15
CA GLU A 186 13.40 -13.79 2.00
C GLU A 186 13.39 -12.28 2.25
N VAL A 187 12.43 -11.54 1.69
CA VAL A 187 12.30 -10.10 1.97
C VAL A 187 12.15 -9.84 3.47
N ARG A 188 11.30 -10.60 4.15
CA ARG A 188 11.14 -10.47 5.61
C ARG A 188 12.42 -10.72 6.37
N LYS A 189 13.19 -11.72 5.99
CA LYS A 189 14.47 -12.07 6.62
C LYS A 189 15.52 -10.98 6.44
N GLN A 190 15.55 -10.32 5.29
CA GLN A 190 16.52 -9.27 4.99
C GLN A 190 16.14 -7.93 5.62
N VAL A 191 14.86 -7.68 5.88
CA VAL A 191 14.36 -6.45 6.50
C VAL A 191 14.43 -6.49 8.03
N LEU A 192 14.25 -7.68 8.66
CA LEU A 192 14.23 -7.88 10.11
C LEU A 192 15.56 -8.35 10.65
#